data_82b7fe9529f78bd0aa837d8433cf7e62
#
_entry.id   82b7fe9529f78bd0aa837d8433cf7e62
#
_cell.length_a   1.000
_cell.length_b   1.000
_cell.length_c   1.000
_cell.angle_alpha   90.00
_cell.angle_beta   90.00
_cell.angle_gamma   90.00
#
_symmetry.space_group_name_H-M   'P 1'
#
loop_
_entity.id
_entity.type
_entity.pdbx_description
1 polymer ?
#
loop_
_entity_poly.entity_id
_entity_poly.type
_entity_poly.pdbx_seq_one_letter_code
_entity_poly.pdbx_strand_id
1 'polypeptide(L)'
;MSLEQEASEGELQRFDVLVLDAFSSDAIPVHLLTREAFQIYKKHLRGPHSVIAVHITNSVLDLGPVLAGIAQENGYYSVRTHPVWLNGLSSTSDWILLSNDPTAISSDALRKIMVPFPGKAKPILWTDEYSSLLQVLR
;
A
#
# COMPACT_ATOMS: atom_id res chain seq x y z
N MET A 1 10.80 -18.24 -4.18
CA MET A 1 11.76 -17.53 -3.32
C MET A 1 11.10 -16.26 -2.81
N SER A 2 11.24 -15.93 -1.52
CA SER A 2 10.64 -14.73 -0.96
C SER A 2 11.52 -13.50 -1.27
N LEU A 3 10.93 -12.31 -1.27
CA LEU A 3 11.68 -11.05 -1.47
C LEU A 3 12.72 -10.84 -0.36
N GLU A 4 12.40 -11.24 0.87
CA GLU A 4 13.33 -11.17 1.99
C GLU A 4 14.58 -12.03 1.74
N GLN A 5 14.36 -13.24 1.29
CA GLN A 5 15.46 -14.18 0.97
C GLN A 5 16.31 -13.65 -0.19
N GLU A 6 15.67 -13.14 -1.24
CA GLU A 6 16.38 -12.55 -2.37
C GLU A 6 17.22 -11.35 -1.94
N ALA A 7 16.67 -10.49 -1.07
CA ALA A 7 17.40 -9.33 -0.57
C ALA A 7 18.62 -9.76 0.25
N SER A 8 18.51 -10.80 1.09
CA SER A 8 19.62 -11.30 1.89
C SER A 8 20.74 -11.93 1.04
N GLU A 9 20.39 -12.45 -0.13
CA GLU A 9 21.32 -13.04 -1.08
C GLU A 9 21.87 -12.02 -2.10
N GLY A 10 21.46 -10.75 -1.99
CA GLY A 10 21.87 -9.70 -2.91
C GLY A 10 21.15 -9.72 -4.27
N GLU A 11 20.09 -10.50 -4.38
CA GLU A 11 19.31 -10.65 -5.62
C GLU A 11 18.14 -9.67 -5.63
N LEU A 12 18.42 -8.39 -5.87
CA LEU A 12 17.41 -7.33 -5.89
C LEU A 12 16.66 -7.30 -7.23
N GLN A 13 15.32 -7.22 -7.17
CA GLN A 13 14.47 -7.28 -8.35
C GLN A 13 14.41 -5.97 -9.16
N ARG A 14 14.65 -4.83 -8.52
CA ARG A 14 14.62 -3.50 -9.15
C ARG A 14 13.29 -3.20 -9.85
N PHE A 15 12.19 -3.35 -9.13
CA PHE A 15 10.85 -3.08 -9.66
C PHE A 15 10.62 -1.60 -9.91
N ASP A 16 9.98 -1.27 -11.03
CA ASP A 16 9.39 0.05 -11.27
C ASP A 16 8.05 0.16 -10.56
N VAL A 17 7.27 -0.92 -10.57
CA VAL A 17 6.00 -1.03 -9.85
C VAL A 17 5.97 -2.35 -9.10
N LEU A 18 5.75 -2.29 -7.80
CA LEU A 18 5.53 -3.46 -6.96
C LEU A 18 4.05 -3.50 -6.56
N VAL A 19 3.36 -4.57 -6.93
CA VAL A 19 1.94 -4.75 -6.61
C VAL A 19 1.81 -5.70 -5.42
N LEU A 20 1.10 -5.25 -4.39
CA LEU A 20 0.78 -6.06 -3.21
C LEU A 20 -0.72 -6.25 -3.17
N ASP A 21 -1.18 -7.50 -3.16
CA ASP A 21 -2.58 -7.82 -2.94
C ASP A 21 -2.75 -8.29 -1.50
N ALA A 22 -3.30 -7.41 -0.66
CA ALA A 22 -3.44 -7.66 0.76
C ALA A 22 -4.54 -8.67 1.08
N PHE A 23 -5.38 -9.04 0.12
CA PHE A 23 -6.52 -9.94 0.36
C PHE A 23 -6.64 -11.03 -0.71
N SER A 24 -5.53 -11.52 -1.22
CA SER A 24 -5.52 -12.55 -2.26
C SER A 24 -5.86 -13.96 -1.73
N SER A 25 -5.93 -14.13 -0.41
CA SER A 25 -6.26 -15.41 0.22
C SER A 25 -7.18 -15.17 1.42
N ASP A 26 -7.71 -16.25 1.99
CA ASP A 26 -8.55 -16.19 3.20
C ASP A 26 -7.76 -15.74 4.45
N ALA A 27 -6.45 -15.78 4.38
CA ALA A 27 -5.59 -15.34 5.48
C ALA A 27 -5.45 -13.83 5.48
N ILE A 28 -5.50 -13.21 6.66
CA ILE A 28 -5.27 -11.77 6.81
C ILE A 28 -3.76 -11.51 6.75
N PRO A 29 -3.26 -10.72 5.78
CA PRO A 29 -1.83 -10.63 5.53
C PRO A 29 -1.16 -9.56 6.39
N VAL A 30 -1.30 -9.67 7.70
CA VAL A 30 -0.70 -8.70 8.63
C VAL A 30 0.80 -8.54 8.36
N HIS A 31 1.50 -9.64 8.14
CA HIS A 31 2.95 -9.63 7.92
C HIS A 31 3.39 -8.94 6.62
N LEU A 32 2.48 -8.72 5.67
CA LEU A 32 2.79 -8.00 4.43
C LEU A 32 2.80 -6.48 4.61
N LEU A 33 2.20 -5.97 5.68
CA LEU A 33 1.94 -4.54 5.88
C LEU A 33 2.68 -3.97 7.08
N THR A 34 3.71 -4.66 7.56
CA THR A 34 4.55 -4.18 8.67
C THR A 34 5.64 -3.24 8.17
N ARG A 35 6.19 -2.45 9.09
CA ARG A 35 7.36 -1.61 8.81
C ARG A 35 8.51 -2.42 8.21
N GLU A 36 8.80 -3.58 8.80
CA GLU A 36 9.90 -4.45 8.38
C GLU A 36 9.68 -5.00 6.97
N ALA A 37 8.43 -5.37 6.64
CA ALA A 37 8.08 -5.82 5.29
C ALA A 37 8.35 -4.73 4.25
N PHE A 38 7.95 -3.48 4.53
CA PHE A 38 8.18 -2.37 3.60
C PHE A 38 9.65 -2.00 3.47
N GLN A 39 10.48 -2.23 4.49
CA GLN A 39 11.93 -2.08 4.34
C GLN A 39 12.49 -3.06 3.32
N ILE A 40 11.97 -4.27 3.28
CA ILE A 40 12.36 -5.28 2.29
C ILE A 40 11.88 -4.87 0.89
N TYR A 41 10.63 -4.42 0.75
CA TYR A 41 10.10 -3.96 -0.53
C TYR A 41 10.93 -2.82 -1.12
N LYS A 42 11.36 -1.87 -0.27
CA LYS A 42 12.20 -0.74 -0.72
C LYS A 42 13.50 -1.21 -1.37
N LYS A 43 14.09 -2.30 -0.88
CA LYS A 43 15.34 -2.84 -1.45
C LYS A 43 15.15 -3.36 -2.86
N HIS A 44 13.93 -3.79 -3.20
CA HIS A 44 13.61 -4.32 -4.53
C HIS A 44 13.07 -3.27 -5.49
N LEU A 45 12.92 -2.02 -5.06
CA LEU A 45 12.51 -0.94 -5.94
C LEU A 45 13.71 -0.42 -6.73
N ARG A 46 13.46 -0.01 -7.98
CA ARG A 46 14.52 0.53 -8.85
C ARG A 46 15.07 1.84 -8.32
N GLY A 47 14.23 2.71 -7.82
CA GLY A 47 14.64 4.01 -7.31
C GLY A 47 13.46 4.82 -6.77
N PRO A 48 13.66 6.13 -6.52
CA PRO A 48 12.62 6.96 -5.89
C PRO A 48 11.36 7.16 -6.76
N HIS A 49 11.46 6.92 -8.06
CA HIS A 49 10.31 7.01 -8.97
C HIS A 49 9.44 5.76 -8.97
N SER A 50 9.87 4.70 -8.31
CA SER A 50 9.12 3.45 -8.24
C SER A 50 7.83 3.63 -7.42
N VAL A 51 6.82 2.83 -7.76
CA VAL A 51 5.50 2.86 -7.13
C VAL A 51 5.20 1.54 -6.46
N ILE A 52 4.70 1.59 -5.24
CA ILE A 52 4.11 0.43 -4.57
C ILE A 52 2.60 0.58 -4.65
N ALA A 53 1.94 -0.36 -5.33
CA ALA A 53 0.48 -0.37 -5.47
C ALA A 53 -0.09 -1.45 -4.54
N VAL A 54 -0.91 -1.05 -3.58
CA VAL A 54 -1.48 -1.95 -2.58
C VAL A 54 -2.98 -2.07 -2.77
N HIS A 55 -3.46 -3.29 -3.02
CA HIS A 55 -4.87 -3.60 -3.12
C HIS A 55 -5.42 -3.93 -1.74
N ILE A 56 -6.37 -3.13 -1.25
CA ILE A 56 -6.89 -3.23 0.12
C ILE A 56 -8.40 -3.40 0.19
N THR A 57 -9.03 -3.85 -0.89
CA THR A 57 -10.49 -4.04 -0.92
C THR A 57 -10.94 -5.04 0.13
N ASN A 58 -11.76 -4.59 1.09
CA ASN A 58 -12.33 -5.44 2.12
C ASN A 58 -13.56 -4.77 2.74
N SER A 59 -14.61 -5.54 3.02
CA SER A 59 -15.85 -5.03 3.59
C SER A 59 -15.80 -4.89 5.12
N VAL A 60 -14.87 -5.57 5.79
CA VAL A 60 -14.78 -5.63 7.25
C VAL A 60 -13.64 -4.78 7.79
N LEU A 61 -12.50 -4.75 7.10
CA LEU A 61 -11.29 -4.06 7.54
C LEU A 61 -10.99 -2.87 6.63
N ASP A 62 -10.53 -1.78 7.22
CA ASP A 62 -9.96 -0.65 6.50
C ASP A 62 -8.46 -0.57 6.81
N LEU A 63 -7.63 -0.96 5.86
CA LEU A 63 -6.18 -0.93 6.00
C LEU A 63 -5.57 0.44 5.65
N GLY A 64 -6.40 1.42 5.29
CA GLY A 64 -5.94 2.78 5.01
C GLY A 64 -5.06 3.36 6.12
N PRO A 65 -5.47 3.32 7.41
CA PRO A 65 -4.65 3.84 8.51
C PRO A 65 -3.27 3.17 8.61
N VAL A 66 -3.17 1.87 8.33
CA VAL A 66 -1.89 1.14 8.34
C VAL A 66 -0.99 1.63 7.22
N LEU A 67 -1.54 1.83 6.02
CA LEU A 67 -0.79 2.37 4.90
C LEU A 67 -0.40 3.84 5.13
N ALA A 68 -1.22 4.61 5.84
CA ALA A 68 -0.88 5.97 6.24
C ALA A 68 0.34 5.97 7.18
N GLY A 69 0.40 5.02 8.13
CA GLY A 69 1.56 4.85 9.00
C GLY A 69 2.83 4.49 8.22
N ILE A 70 2.72 3.60 7.25
CA ILE A 70 3.83 3.23 6.37
C ILE A 70 4.29 4.44 5.54
N ALA A 71 3.37 5.20 4.99
CA ALA A 71 3.69 6.39 4.20
C ALA A 71 4.43 7.44 5.05
N GLN A 72 3.97 7.68 6.27
CA GLN A 72 4.61 8.60 7.19
C GLN A 72 6.03 8.16 7.56
N GLU A 73 6.20 6.88 7.88
CA GLU A 73 7.49 6.30 8.29
C GLU A 73 8.53 6.40 7.16
N ASN A 74 8.11 6.25 5.90
CA ASN A 74 9.01 6.18 4.76
C ASN A 74 9.05 7.45 3.91
N GLY A 75 8.31 8.47 4.29
CA GLY A 75 8.23 9.70 3.52
C GLY A 75 7.58 9.52 2.14
N TYR A 76 6.65 8.58 2.01
CA TYR A 76 5.93 8.37 0.76
C TYR A 76 4.84 9.41 0.56
N TYR A 77 4.72 9.89 -0.67
CA TYR A 77 3.48 10.49 -1.17
C TYR A 77 2.49 9.37 -1.48
N SER A 78 1.21 9.61 -1.32
CA SER A 78 0.21 8.56 -1.50
C SER A 78 -1.10 9.10 -2.04
N VAL A 79 -1.78 8.26 -2.82
CA VAL A 79 -3.12 8.49 -3.34
C VAL A 79 -3.95 7.22 -3.13
N ARG A 80 -5.26 7.38 -3.02
CA ARG A 80 -6.20 6.28 -2.82
C ARG A 80 -7.35 6.40 -3.80
N THR A 81 -7.84 5.28 -4.32
CA THR A 81 -9.03 5.26 -5.15
C THR A 81 -10.23 5.80 -4.36
N HIS A 82 -11.06 6.59 -5.01
CA HIS A 82 -12.34 6.98 -4.43
C HIS A 82 -13.45 6.08 -4.99
N PRO A 83 -14.56 5.93 -4.28
CA PRO A 83 -15.68 5.14 -4.76
C PRO A 83 -16.19 5.67 -6.10
N VAL A 84 -16.37 4.78 -7.08
CA VAL A 84 -16.94 5.12 -8.38
C VAL A 84 -18.29 4.45 -8.48
N TRP A 85 -19.32 5.25 -8.74
CA TRP A 85 -20.68 4.77 -8.95
C TRP A 85 -20.90 4.60 -10.46
N LEU A 86 -21.11 3.38 -10.92
CA LEU A 86 -21.42 3.05 -12.29
C LEU A 86 -22.80 2.40 -12.33
N ASN A 87 -23.76 3.05 -13.00
CA ASN A 87 -25.12 2.51 -13.17
C ASN A 87 -25.81 2.11 -11.85
N GLY A 88 -25.59 2.88 -10.78
CA GLY A 88 -26.17 2.60 -9.46
C GLY A 88 -25.43 1.53 -8.67
N LEU A 89 -24.33 0.99 -9.22
CA LEU A 89 -23.49 0.03 -8.53
C LEU A 89 -22.16 0.69 -8.17
N SER A 90 -21.72 0.52 -6.93
CA SER A 90 -20.40 1.00 -6.53
C SER A 90 -19.31 0.06 -7.04
N SER A 91 -18.29 0.62 -7.67
CA SER A 91 -17.05 -0.12 -7.89
C SER A 91 -16.30 -0.20 -6.57
N THR A 92 -15.96 -1.41 -6.14
CA THR A 92 -15.40 -1.65 -4.81
C THR A 92 -13.90 -1.88 -4.80
N SER A 93 -13.22 -1.71 -5.93
CA SER A 93 -11.77 -1.83 -5.96
C SER A 93 -11.12 -0.68 -5.20
N ASP A 94 -10.41 -0.98 -4.14
CA ASP A 94 -9.76 -0.01 -3.27
C ASP A 94 -8.24 -0.22 -3.34
N TRP A 95 -7.54 0.78 -3.87
CA TRP A 95 -6.10 0.76 -4.07
C TRP A 95 -5.45 1.98 -3.42
N ILE A 96 -4.27 1.78 -2.85
CA ILE A 96 -3.40 2.87 -2.41
C ILE A 96 -2.09 2.77 -3.18
N LEU A 97 -1.65 3.89 -3.77
CA LEU A 97 -0.35 3.99 -4.44
C LEU A 97 0.59 4.79 -3.56
N LEU A 98 1.80 4.30 -3.40
CA LEU A 98 2.85 4.92 -2.59
C LEU A 98 4.09 5.14 -3.45
N SER A 99 4.71 6.32 -3.36
CA SER A 99 5.97 6.62 -4.04
C SER A 99 6.74 7.72 -3.31
N ASN A 100 8.06 7.68 -3.40
CA ASN A 100 8.89 8.81 -2.96
C ASN A 100 8.89 9.96 -3.97
N ASP A 101 8.36 9.75 -5.18
CA ASP A 101 8.22 10.77 -6.21
C ASP A 101 6.75 11.09 -6.43
N PRO A 102 6.28 12.31 -6.08
CA PRO A 102 4.87 12.65 -6.26
C PRO A 102 4.43 12.64 -7.73
N THR A 103 5.36 12.87 -8.67
CA THR A 103 5.01 12.85 -10.10
C THR A 103 4.69 11.46 -10.61
N ALA A 104 5.21 10.41 -9.96
CA ALA A 104 4.95 9.02 -10.34
C ALA A 104 3.49 8.60 -10.11
N ILE A 105 2.76 9.30 -9.24
CA ILE A 105 1.38 8.99 -8.87
C ILE A 105 0.41 10.14 -9.09
N SER A 106 0.75 11.09 -9.94
CA SER A 106 -0.06 12.31 -10.16
C SER A 106 -0.43 12.54 -11.62
N SER A 107 -0.45 11.50 -12.45
CA SER A 107 -0.87 11.62 -13.84
C SER A 107 -2.35 12.05 -13.94
N ASP A 108 -2.73 12.67 -15.07
CA ASP A 108 -4.12 13.08 -15.29
C ASP A 108 -5.09 11.89 -15.21
N ALA A 109 -4.68 10.74 -15.71
CA ALA A 109 -5.51 9.52 -15.64
C ALA A 109 -5.75 9.10 -14.18
N LEU A 110 -4.73 9.15 -13.32
CA LEU A 110 -4.86 8.80 -11.91
C LEU A 110 -5.72 9.80 -11.15
N ARG A 111 -5.60 11.10 -11.45
CA ARG A 111 -6.39 12.14 -10.78
C ARG A 111 -7.90 11.97 -10.97
N LYS A 112 -8.32 11.28 -12.02
CA LYS A 112 -9.76 11.02 -12.27
C LYS A 112 -10.33 9.95 -11.36
N ILE A 113 -9.51 9.04 -10.84
CA ILE A 113 -9.95 7.89 -10.07
C ILE A 113 -9.38 7.84 -8.66
N MET A 114 -8.44 8.72 -8.34
CA MET A 114 -7.76 8.73 -7.04
C MET A 114 -7.77 10.11 -6.41
N VAL A 115 -7.72 10.11 -5.08
CA VAL A 115 -7.63 11.33 -4.26
C VAL A 115 -6.36 11.28 -3.42
N PRO A 116 -5.83 12.46 -2.99
CA PRO A 116 -4.70 12.48 -2.08
C PRO A 116 -4.99 11.71 -0.80
N PHE A 117 -4.00 10.99 -0.32
CA PHE A 117 -4.08 10.17 0.89
C PHE A 117 -2.80 10.44 1.72
N PRO A 118 -2.81 10.41 3.05
CA PRO A 118 -3.86 9.84 3.91
C PRO A 118 -5.05 10.74 4.25
N GLY A 119 -5.06 12.01 3.85
CA GLY A 119 -6.17 12.90 4.18
C GLY A 119 -6.40 12.99 5.69
N LYS A 120 -7.59 12.56 6.15
CA LYS A 120 -7.95 12.56 7.57
C LYS A 120 -7.68 11.24 8.29
N ALA A 121 -7.13 10.24 7.60
CA ALA A 121 -6.83 8.95 8.22
C ALA A 121 -5.78 9.10 9.32
N LYS A 122 -6.01 8.45 10.47
CA LYS A 122 -5.03 8.42 11.55
C LYS A 122 -3.98 7.35 11.25
N PRO A 123 -2.69 7.71 11.16
CA PRO A 123 -1.65 6.72 10.88
C PRO A 123 -1.54 5.68 11.99
N ILE A 124 -1.45 4.42 11.60
CA ILE A 124 -1.18 3.28 12.49
C ILE A 124 0.01 2.55 11.88
N LEU A 125 1.09 2.38 12.64
CA LEU A 125 2.26 1.66 12.17
C LEU A 125 2.29 0.26 12.76
N TRP A 126 2.15 -0.75 11.92
CA TRP A 126 2.35 -2.14 12.31
C TRP A 126 3.82 -2.52 12.16
N THR A 127 4.28 -3.34 13.11
CA THR A 127 5.60 -3.94 13.06
C THR A 127 5.45 -5.45 13.18
N ASP A 128 6.54 -6.21 12.93
CA ASP A 128 6.50 -7.66 13.06
C ASP A 128 6.19 -8.09 14.50
N GLU A 129 6.49 -7.24 15.49
CA GLU A 129 6.20 -7.51 16.90
C GLU A 129 4.83 -7.01 17.37
N TYR A 130 4.24 -6.05 16.64
CA TYR A 130 2.97 -5.44 17.03
C TYR A 130 2.07 -5.17 15.84
N SER A 131 0.89 -5.77 15.89
CA SER A 131 -0.19 -5.49 14.96
C SER A 131 -1.52 -5.79 15.64
N SER A 132 -2.58 -5.06 15.27
CA SER A 132 -3.90 -5.32 15.82
C SER A 132 -4.97 -5.09 14.76
N LEU A 133 -5.71 -6.14 14.45
CA LEU A 133 -6.83 -6.07 13.53
C LEU A 133 -8.00 -5.25 14.10
N LEU A 134 -8.11 -5.17 15.43
CA LEU A 134 -9.15 -4.37 16.08
C LEU A 134 -9.03 -2.88 15.74
N GLN A 135 -7.81 -2.40 15.47
CA GLN A 135 -7.56 -1.01 15.12
C GLN A 135 -8.10 -0.64 13.74
N VAL A 136 -8.36 -1.60 12.87
CA VAL A 136 -8.77 -1.38 11.48
C VAL A 136 -10.14 -1.94 11.15
N LEU A 137 -10.90 -2.38 12.14
CA LEU A 137 -12.30 -2.78 11.94
C LEU A 137 -13.12 -1.58 11.46
N ARG A 138 -13.93 -1.85 10.44
CA ARG A 138 -14.89 -0.86 9.94
C ARG A 138 -16.07 -0.69 10.87
#